data_a65d5b4cecfcf54cf7ada305765e4933
#
_entry.id   a65d5b4cecfcf54cf7ada305765e4933
#
_cell.length_a   1.000
_cell.length_b   1.000
_cell.length_c   1.000
_cell.angle_alpha   90.00
_cell.angle_beta   90.00
_cell.angle_gamma   90.00
#
_symmetry.space_group_name_H-M   'P 1'
#
loop_
_entity.id
_entity.type
_entity.pdbx_description
1 polymer ?
#
loop_
_entity_poly.entity_id
_entity_poly.type
_entity_poly.pdbx_seq_one_letter_code
_entity_poly.pdbx_strand_id
1 'polypeptide(L)'
;YGTRMDVFGKYTEVLIRWLECFDTGEAPQIFGDGKQTMDFINAADAAEANVLAMKADVANKAYNIATGEEVSLCELLEELSRAYPGDTLPPEYQEARSVNAVPRRLADVTAARNDLGFIAQTDLSSGLKALIEWRKQLVG
;
A
#
# COMPACT_ATOMS: atom_id res chain seq x y z
N TYR A 1 -2.43 -1.18 -3.05
CA TYR A 1 -1.47 -0.30 -3.73
C TYR A 1 -0.97 -0.97 -5.02
N GLY A 2 -0.35 -0.21 -5.90
CA GLY A 2 0.27 -0.78 -7.10
C GLY A 2 0.11 0.11 -8.33
N THR A 3 0.45 -0.42 -9.50
CA THR A 3 0.27 0.28 -10.78
C THR A 3 -1.20 0.63 -11.01
N ARG A 4 -1.46 1.72 -11.73
CA ARG A 4 -2.79 2.30 -12.02
C ARG A 4 -3.49 2.94 -10.81
N MET A 5 -2.76 3.26 -9.73
CA MET A 5 -3.28 4.15 -8.69
C MET A 5 -3.62 5.51 -9.29
N ASP A 6 -4.57 6.22 -8.68
CA ASP A 6 -4.87 7.59 -9.07
C ASP A 6 -3.70 8.51 -8.66
N VAL A 7 -2.96 9.00 -9.67
CA VAL A 7 -1.82 9.91 -9.49
C VAL A 7 -2.17 11.38 -9.75
N PHE A 8 -3.38 11.67 -10.23
CA PHE A 8 -3.81 13.02 -10.59
C PHE A 8 -5.03 13.49 -9.81
N GLY A 9 -5.58 12.64 -8.96
CA GLY A 9 -6.80 12.90 -8.23
C GLY A 9 -6.61 13.84 -7.03
N LYS A 10 -7.70 14.47 -6.62
CA LYS A 10 -7.72 15.33 -5.43
C LYS A 10 -7.46 14.56 -4.13
N TYR A 11 -7.73 13.26 -4.11
CA TYR A 11 -7.65 12.39 -2.93
C TYR A 11 -6.67 11.25 -3.17
N THR A 12 -5.43 11.61 -3.58
CA THR A 12 -4.37 10.63 -3.76
C THR A 12 -3.96 9.98 -2.44
N GLU A 13 -3.61 8.71 -2.52
CA GLU A 13 -3.14 7.93 -1.39
C GLU A 13 -1.75 8.38 -0.92
N VAL A 14 -1.39 8.02 0.31
CA VAL A 14 -0.15 8.44 0.96
C VAL A 14 1.11 8.16 0.12
N LEU A 15 1.18 7.01 -0.53
CA LEU A 15 2.32 6.62 -1.38
C LEU A 15 2.53 7.61 -2.54
N ILE A 16 1.46 8.04 -3.20
CA ILE A 16 1.54 8.99 -4.32
C ILE A 16 1.98 10.37 -3.81
N ARG A 17 1.45 10.82 -2.68
CA ARG A 17 1.85 12.09 -2.06
C ARG A 17 3.32 12.11 -1.65
N TRP A 18 3.82 11.03 -1.10
CA TRP A 18 5.23 10.94 -0.74
C TRP A 18 6.13 10.91 -1.98
N LEU A 19 5.71 10.22 -3.05
CA LEU A 19 6.44 10.26 -4.32
C LEU A 19 6.44 11.66 -4.96
N GLU A 20 5.35 12.43 -4.81
CA GLU A 20 5.32 13.84 -5.23
C GLU A 20 6.33 14.68 -4.43
N CYS A 21 6.38 14.50 -3.09
CA CYS A 21 7.39 15.17 -2.27
C CYS A 21 8.81 14.82 -2.72
N PHE A 22 9.09 13.54 -3.01
CA PHE A 22 10.42 13.12 -3.48
C PHE A 22 10.78 13.76 -4.83
N ASP A 23 9.83 13.84 -5.77
CA ASP A 23 10.05 14.47 -7.08
C ASP A 23 10.31 15.99 -6.99
N THR A 24 9.70 16.65 -6.00
CA THR A 24 9.85 18.11 -5.78
C THR A 24 10.97 18.47 -4.80
N GLY A 25 11.61 17.48 -4.17
CA GLY A 25 12.63 17.69 -3.14
C GLY A 25 12.06 18.25 -1.84
N GLU A 26 10.79 17.92 -1.55
CA GLU A 26 10.10 18.27 -0.32
C GLU A 26 10.11 17.10 0.68
N ALA A 27 9.97 17.43 1.97
CA ALA A 27 9.88 16.42 3.02
C ALA A 27 8.49 15.75 3.02
N PRO A 28 8.41 14.41 3.03
CA PRO A 28 7.16 13.70 3.18
C PRO A 28 6.53 13.96 4.56
N GLN A 29 5.20 14.08 4.62
CA GLN A 29 4.50 14.35 5.87
C GLN A 29 3.92 13.08 6.48
N ILE A 30 4.14 12.89 7.79
CA ILE A 30 3.52 11.84 8.60
C ILE A 30 2.62 12.49 9.66
N PHE A 31 1.34 12.12 9.67
CA PHE A 31 0.39 12.57 10.69
C PHE A 31 0.43 11.63 11.90
N GLY A 32 0.68 12.18 13.09
CA GLY A 32 0.93 11.43 14.31
C GLY A 32 2.39 10.97 14.41
N ASP A 33 2.62 9.85 15.09
CA ASP A 33 3.97 9.31 15.32
C ASP A 33 4.42 8.30 14.24
N GLY A 34 3.59 8.02 13.24
CA GLY A 34 3.89 7.09 12.16
C GLY A 34 3.86 5.60 12.53
N LYS A 35 3.48 5.27 13.78
CA LYS A 35 3.41 3.88 14.28
C LYS A 35 2.09 3.18 13.96
N GLN A 36 1.10 3.90 13.42
CA GLN A 36 -0.13 3.28 12.94
C GLN A 36 0.19 2.28 11.83
N THR A 37 -0.38 1.08 11.95
CA THR A 37 -0.11 -0.02 11.03
C THR A 37 -1.26 -0.28 10.07
N MET A 38 -0.91 -0.75 8.88
CA MET A 38 -1.85 -1.22 7.86
C MET A 38 -1.30 -2.47 7.17
N ASP A 39 -2.21 -3.25 6.61
CA ASP A 39 -1.90 -4.37 5.72
C ASP A 39 -1.96 -3.87 4.28
N PHE A 40 -0.82 -3.86 3.61
CA PHE A 40 -0.68 -3.31 2.25
C PHE A 40 -0.70 -4.42 1.20
N ILE A 41 -1.86 -4.68 0.62
CA ILE A 41 -2.02 -5.64 -0.47
C ILE A 41 -1.75 -4.99 -1.84
N ASN A 42 -1.01 -5.67 -2.71
CA ASN A 42 -0.81 -5.23 -4.08
C ASN A 42 -2.07 -5.46 -4.94
N ALA A 43 -2.35 -4.53 -5.86
CA ALA A 43 -3.51 -4.61 -6.73
C ALA A 43 -3.51 -5.84 -7.65
N ALA A 44 -2.34 -6.33 -8.05
CA ALA A 44 -2.23 -7.56 -8.84
C ALA A 44 -2.66 -8.79 -8.02
N ASP A 45 -2.23 -8.88 -6.76
CA ASP A 45 -2.65 -9.97 -5.87
C ASP A 45 -4.16 -9.90 -5.57
N ALA A 46 -4.70 -8.69 -5.37
CA ALA A 46 -6.14 -8.51 -5.21
C ALA A 46 -6.93 -8.93 -6.46
N ALA A 47 -6.39 -8.68 -7.66
CA ALA A 47 -6.99 -9.15 -8.92
C ALA A 47 -6.93 -10.68 -9.02
N GLU A 48 -5.81 -11.32 -8.67
CA GLU A 48 -5.68 -12.78 -8.66
C GLU A 48 -6.67 -13.43 -7.68
N ALA A 49 -6.89 -12.82 -6.52
CA ALA A 49 -7.90 -13.30 -5.57
C ALA A 49 -9.32 -13.36 -6.18
N ASN A 50 -9.69 -12.38 -7.03
CA ASN A 50 -10.96 -12.41 -7.75
C ASN A 50 -11.01 -13.57 -8.76
N VAL A 51 -9.91 -13.84 -9.46
CA VAL A 51 -9.83 -14.98 -10.39
C VAL A 51 -9.94 -16.31 -9.65
N LEU A 52 -9.30 -16.44 -8.49
CA LEU A 52 -9.41 -17.62 -7.64
C LEU A 52 -10.85 -17.82 -7.13
N ALA A 53 -11.49 -16.74 -6.67
CA ALA A 53 -12.89 -16.79 -6.22
C ALA A 53 -13.86 -17.21 -7.33
N MET A 54 -13.62 -16.79 -8.59
CA MET A 54 -14.41 -17.24 -9.74
C MET A 54 -14.26 -18.72 -10.07
N LYS A 55 -13.11 -19.32 -9.75
CA LYS A 55 -12.78 -20.73 -10.01
C LYS A 55 -13.14 -21.67 -8.85
N ALA A 56 -13.25 -21.12 -7.65
CA ALA A 56 -13.51 -21.90 -6.45
C ALA A 56 -14.98 -22.35 -6.38
N ASP A 57 -15.19 -23.54 -5.80
CA ASP A 57 -16.56 -24.05 -5.53
C ASP A 57 -17.12 -23.47 -4.23
N VAL A 58 -17.27 -22.14 -4.21
CA VAL A 58 -17.79 -21.38 -3.07
C VAL A 58 -18.87 -20.41 -3.53
N ALA A 59 -19.88 -20.17 -2.69
CA ALA A 59 -20.95 -19.22 -2.99
C ALA A 59 -21.36 -18.43 -1.75
N ASN A 60 -21.77 -17.18 -1.98
CA ASN A 60 -22.34 -16.29 -0.95
C ASN A 60 -21.43 -16.06 0.26
N LYS A 61 -20.11 -15.96 0.04
CA LYS A 61 -19.13 -15.66 1.08
C LYS A 61 -18.36 -14.37 0.77
N ALA A 62 -17.96 -13.67 1.81
CA ALA A 62 -17.04 -12.53 1.75
C ALA A 62 -15.66 -12.94 2.29
N TYR A 63 -14.61 -12.41 1.69
CA TYR A 63 -13.23 -12.72 2.06
C TYR A 63 -12.43 -11.44 2.25
N ASN A 64 -11.63 -11.40 3.29
CA ASN A 64 -10.56 -10.41 3.39
C ASN A 64 -9.42 -10.83 2.44
N ILE A 65 -9.03 -9.92 1.56
CA ILE A 65 -7.91 -10.11 0.65
C ILE A 65 -6.81 -9.15 1.06
N ALA A 66 -5.75 -9.69 1.62
CA ALA A 66 -4.66 -8.95 2.25
C ALA A 66 -3.40 -9.83 2.33
N THR A 67 -2.31 -9.30 2.88
CA THR A 67 -1.08 -10.08 3.10
C THR A 67 -1.13 -10.87 4.41
N GLY A 68 -1.83 -10.35 5.41
CA GLY A 68 -1.79 -10.83 6.79
C GLY A 68 -0.61 -10.28 7.59
N GLU A 69 0.09 -9.29 7.06
CA GLU A 69 1.26 -8.66 7.68
C GLU A 69 1.00 -7.18 7.94
N GLU A 70 1.52 -6.68 9.06
CA GLU A 70 1.41 -5.29 9.45
C GLU A 70 2.66 -4.52 9.05
N VAL A 71 2.46 -3.35 8.45
CA VAL A 71 3.52 -2.40 8.15
C VAL A 71 3.12 -1.04 8.71
N SER A 72 3.98 -0.41 9.51
CA SER A 72 3.77 0.95 10.00
C SER A 72 4.01 1.98 8.89
N LEU A 73 3.50 3.21 9.06
CA LEU A 73 3.78 4.28 8.11
C LEU A 73 5.27 4.65 8.07
N CYS A 74 5.99 4.52 9.19
CA CYS A 74 7.45 4.73 9.20
C CYS A 74 8.16 3.68 8.35
N GLU A 75 7.86 2.39 8.54
CA GLU A 75 8.44 1.30 7.73
C GLU A 75 8.07 1.43 6.25
N LEU A 76 6.82 1.80 5.94
CA LEU A 76 6.37 2.04 4.57
C LEU A 76 7.19 3.16 3.90
N LEU A 77 7.42 4.26 4.62
CA LEU A 77 8.21 5.39 4.10
C LEU A 77 9.67 4.99 3.89
N GLU A 78 10.26 4.24 4.83
CA GLU A 78 11.62 3.72 4.69
C GLU A 78 11.77 2.83 3.45
N GLU A 79 10.84 1.89 3.24
CA GLU A 79 10.84 1.02 2.06
C GLU A 79 10.65 1.82 0.76
N LEU A 80 9.76 2.82 0.76
CA LEU A 80 9.53 3.68 -0.39
C LEU A 80 10.78 4.53 -0.71
N SER A 81 11.40 5.12 0.30
CA SER A 81 12.64 5.90 0.16
C SER A 81 13.79 5.03 -0.36
N ARG A 82 13.92 3.80 0.14
CA ARG A 82 14.93 2.85 -0.33
C ARG A 82 14.72 2.43 -1.79
N ALA A 83 13.46 2.34 -2.23
CA ALA A 83 13.12 2.00 -3.60
C ALA A 83 13.23 3.18 -4.57
N TYR A 84 13.16 4.42 -4.08
CA TYR A 84 13.24 5.62 -4.90
C TYR A 84 14.67 5.86 -5.39
N PRO A 85 14.89 6.19 -6.69
CA PRO A 85 16.23 6.27 -7.26
C PRO A 85 16.96 7.60 -7.01
N GLY A 86 16.32 8.55 -6.34
CA GLY A 86 16.87 9.86 -5.99
C GLY A 86 17.06 10.03 -4.49
N ASP A 87 17.57 11.18 -4.08
CA ASP A 87 17.66 11.56 -2.68
C ASP A 87 16.27 11.84 -2.10
N THR A 88 16.06 11.47 -0.86
CA THR A 88 14.83 11.74 -0.12
C THR A 88 15.13 12.47 1.18
N LEU A 89 14.25 13.40 1.57
CA LEU A 89 14.36 14.08 2.85
C LEU A 89 13.72 13.26 3.97
N PRO A 90 14.19 13.41 5.23
CA PRO A 90 13.51 12.82 6.37
C PRO A 90 12.08 13.38 6.50
N PRO A 91 11.14 12.59 7.09
CA PRO A 91 9.76 13.04 7.22
C PRO A 91 9.60 14.20 8.19
N GLU A 92 8.61 15.04 7.92
CA GLU A 92 8.06 15.99 8.85
C GLU A 92 6.84 15.40 9.56
N TYR A 93 6.83 15.46 10.89
CA TYR A 93 5.71 14.97 11.69
C TYR A 93 4.70 16.09 11.94
N GLN A 94 3.44 15.82 11.63
CA GLN A 94 2.32 16.73 11.80
C GLN A 94 1.41 16.25 12.93
N GLU A 95 0.53 17.12 13.40
CA GLU A 95 -0.48 16.75 14.41
C GLU A 95 -1.32 15.56 13.95
N ALA A 96 -1.60 14.63 14.87
CA ALA A 96 -2.38 13.45 14.56
C ALA A 96 -3.78 13.82 14.09
N ARG A 97 -4.26 13.17 13.04
CA ARG A 97 -5.63 13.39 12.54
C ARG A 97 -6.64 12.88 13.55
N SER A 98 -7.64 13.68 13.87
CA SER A 98 -8.76 13.30 14.75
C SER A 98 -9.79 12.40 14.04
N VAL A 99 -9.86 12.46 12.71
CA VAL A 99 -10.81 11.69 11.90
C VAL A 99 -10.15 10.41 11.42
N ASN A 100 -10.84 9.26 11.64
CA ASN A 100 -10.37 7.92 11.26
C ASN A 100 -9.03 7.49 11.90
N ALA A 101 -8.80 7.89 13.13
CA ALA A 101 -7.62 7.51 13.91
C ALA A 101 -7.67 6.01 14.31
N VAL A 102 -7.54 5.12 13.34
CA VAL A 102 -7.44 3.67 13.57
C VAL A 102 -5.96 3.32 13.67
N PRO A 103 -5.48 2.93 14.88
CA PRO A 103 -4.04 2.72 15.11
C PRO A 103 -3.53 1.43 14.43
N ARG A 104 -4.42 0.48 14.16
CA ARG A 104 -4.07 -0.84 13.62
C ARG A 104 -5.12 -1.33 12.62
N ARG A 105 -4.67 -1.72 11.43
CA ARG A 105 -5.50 -2.36 10.40
C ARG A 105 -4.78 -3.59 9.88
N LEU A 106 -5.16 -4.74 10.43
CA LEU A 106 -4.68 -6.06 10.02
C LEU A 106 -5.87 -6.94 9.66
N ALA A 107 -5.80 -7.58 8.52
CA ALA A 107 -6.85 -8.49 8.06
C ALA A 107 -6.55 -9.93 8.49
N ASP A 108 -7.60 -10.66 8.90
CA ASP A 108 -7.55 -12.11 8.97
C ASP A 108 -7.80 -12.69 7.57
N VAL A 109 -6.77 -13.32 7.01
CA VAL A 109 -6.76 -13.90 5.65
C VAL A 109 -7.05 -15.41 5.64
N THR A 110 -7.36 -16.00 6.80
CA THR A 110 -7.52 -17.45 6.96
C THR A 110 -8.59 -18.03 6.04
N ALA A 111 -9.73 -17.37 5.91
CA ALA A 111 -10.82 -17.82 5.05
C ALA A 111 -10.42 -17.79 3.56
N ALA A 112 -9.77 -16.73 3.10
CA ALA A 112 -9.29 -16.62 1.72
C ALA A 112 -8.25 -17.72 1.38
N ARG A 113 -7.36 -17.98 2.32
CA ARG A 113 -6.36 -19.05 2.17
C ARG A 113 -7.01 -20.44 2.08
N ASN A 114 -7.93 -20.75 2.98
CA ASN A 114 -8.53 -22.09 3.06
C ASN A 114 -9.53 -22.35 1.94
N ASP A 115 -10.37 -21.39 1.59
CA ASP A 115 -11.46 -21.59 0.64
C ASP A 115 -11.02 -21.30 -0.82
N LEU A 116 -10.14 -20.32 -1.03
CA LEU A 116 -9.70 -19.89 -2.36
C LEU A 116 -8.28 -20.34 -2.70
N GLY A 117 -7.50 -20.80 -1.72
CA GLY A 117 -6.06 -21.03 -1.89
C GLY A 117 -5.26 -19.73 -2.09
N PHE A 118 -5.83 -18.57 -1.72
CA PHE A 118 -5.19 -17.29 -1.92
C PHE A 118 -4.04 -17.05 -0.94
N ILE A 119 -2.90 -16.66 -1.48
CA ILE A 119 -1.72 -16.18 -0.76
C ILE A 119 -1.15 -15.03 -1.56
N ALA A 120 -0.98 -13.85 -0.95
CA ALA A 120 -0.32 -12.71 -1.58
C ALA A 120 1.11 -13.11 -2.02
N GLN A 121 1.49 -12.74 -3.23
CA GLN A 121 2.77 -13.12 -3.83
C GLN A 121 3.73 -11.93 -3.97
N THR A 122 3.20 -10.71 -3.95
CA THR A 122 3.99 -9.49 -4.16
C THR A 122 4.47 -8.96 -2.81
N ASP A 123 5.76 -9.04 -2.55
CA ASP A 123 6.36 -8.39 -1.40
C ASP A 123 6.32 -6.86 -1.55
N LEU A 124 6.37 -6.15 -0.41
CA LEU A 124 6.23 -4.69 -0.38
C LEU A 124 7.31 -3.98 -1.23
N SER A 125 8.56 -4.39 -1.11
CA SER A 125 9.69 -3.77 -1.82
C SER A 125 9.53 -3.89 -3.34
N SER A 126 9.22 -5.09 -3.84
CA SER A 126 8.99 -5.33 -5.27
C SER A 126 7.79 -4.56 -5.80
N GLY A 127 6.69 -4.53 -5.04
CA GLY A 127 5.49 -3.79 -5.41
C GLY A 127 5.71 -2.27 -5.45
N LEU A 128 6.49 -1.71 -4.52
CA LEU A 128 6.84 -0.28 -4.51
C LEU A 128 7.74 0.09 -5.68
N LYS A 129 8.73 -0.73 -6.02
CA LYS A 129 9.57 -0.53 -7.21
C LYS A 129 8.74 -0.49 -8.50
N ALA A 130 7.82 -1.44 -8.66
CA ALA A 130 6.92 -1.47 -9.81
C ALA A 130 6.00 -0.24 -9.88
N LEU A 131 5.50 0.23 -8.72
CA LEU A 131 4.71 1.46 -8.64
C LEU A 131 5.51 2.68 -9.08
N ILE A 132 6.75 2.84 -8.58
CA ILE A 132 7.63 3.96 -8.93
C ILE A 132 7.94 3.96 -10.43
N GLU A 133 8.29 2.81 -10.98
CA GLU A 133 8.60 2.66 -12.40
C GLU A 133 7.41 2.99 -13.30
N TRP A 134 6.24 2.48 -12.96
CA TRP A 134 5.00 2.79 -13.68
C TRP A 134 4.64 4.28 -13.60
N ARG A 135 4.74 4.89 -12.41
CA ARG A 135 4.42 6.31 -12.23
C ARG A 135 5.35 7.21 -13.05
N LYS A 136 6.65 6.90 -13.13
CA LYS A 136 7.61 7.64 -13.96
C LYS A 136 7.21 7.70 -15.43
N GLN A 137 6.62 6.65 -15.97
CA GLN A 137 6.16 6.61 -17.36
C GLN A 137 4.93 7.51 -17.61
N LEU A 138 4.21 7.90 -16.56
CA LEU A 138 3.03 8.77 -16.68
C LEU A 138 3.33 10.25 -16.48
N VAL A 139 4.28 10.58 -15.59
CA VAL A 139 4.57 11.97 -15.21
C VAL A 139 5.88 12.51 -15.81
N GLY A 140 6.67 11.65 -16.45
CA GLY A 140 7.88 12.01 -17.21
C GLY A 140 7.54 12.20 -18.66
#